data_ebf344fa83a3fdd8799ddc4d6486a0c6
#
_entry.id   ebf344fa83a3fdd8799ddc4d6486a0c6
#
_cell.length_a   1.000
_cell.length_b   1.000
_cell.length_c   1.000
_cell.angle_alpha   90.00
_cell.angle_beta   90.00
_cell.angle_gamma   90.00
#
_symmetry.space_group_name_H-M   'P 1'
#
loop_
_entity.id
_entity.type
_entity.pdbx_description
1 polymer ?
#
loop_
_entity_poly.entity_id
_entity_poly.type
_entity_poly.pdbx_seq_one_letter_code
_entity_poly.pdbx_strand_id
1 'polypeptide(L)'
;MTIRLRNRVNFFFFIIALVILAVNTAVFLYNFIAGNIAVPSDVISKSSFPLLRYDFWSVIASVIAINIYVVAVSFILLRTFEKTQATEVFFFLVFLTSLIFDTSRIYIPVRGISESFSYTLIHIGNLTLAARLLAPISLFALTAFCEEEFRQQTEQNCIICILVAVFFAVFLPVNTAIIGPNLCISYGFGKMVHGFSMVLYIASVMTLFIRNKKDSFSQINTAGFLMIIIGYNILFSASSIAGFASGVMILSAGTVIYLVKLHQHYLWID
;
A
#
# COMPACT_ATOMS: atom_id res chain seq x y z
N MET A 1 19.30 11.51 -10.70
CA MET A 1 17.99 12.14 -11.02
C MET A 1 17.98 13.61 -10.65
N THR A 2 17.47 14.51 -11.51
CA THR A 2 17.35 15.95 -11.20
C THR A 2 16.09 16.24 -10.37
N ILE A 3 16.15 17.28 -9.50
CA ILE A 3 14.99 17.71 -8.68
C ILE A 3 13.77 17.99 -9.58
N ARG A 4 13.97 18.61 -10.75
CA ARG A 4 12.89 18.91 -11.69
C ARG A 4 12.18 17.66 -12.22
N LEU A 5 12.94 16.61 -12.56
CA LEU A 5 12.37 15.36 -13.06
C LEU A 5 11.56 14.68 -11.95
N ARG A 6 12.07 14.61 -10.74
CA ARG A 6 11.37 14.05 -9.58
C ARG A 6 10.05 14.77 -9.31
N ASN A 7 10.05 16.10 -9.28
CA ASN A 7 8.84 16.87 -9.02
C ASN A 7 7.79 16.66 -10.13
N ARG A 8 8.21 16.51 -11.38
CA ARG A 8 7.28 16.11 -12.46
C ARG A 8 6.70 14.72 -12.24
N VAL A 9 7.52 13.74 -11.87
CA VAL A 9 7.05 12.38 -11.59
C VAL A 9 6.06 12.38 -10.43
N ASN A 10 6.36 13.09 -9.33
CA ASN A 10 5.46 13.22 -8.18
C ASN A 10 4.13 13.87 -8.59
N PHE A 11 4.17 14.91 -9.43
CA PHE A 11 2.98 15.59 -9.91
C PHE A 11 2.11 14.68 -10.80
N PHE A 12 2.72 13.97 -11.74
CA PHE A 12 2.00 12.97 -12.56
C PHE A 12 1.39 11.87 -11.70
N PHE A 13 2.15 11.36 -10.72
CA PHE A 13 1.66 10.36 -9.79
C PHE A 13 0.45 10.85 -9.00
N PHE A 14 0.48 12.10 -8.50
CA PHE A 14 -0.65 12.72 -7.80
C PHE A 14 -1.90 12.80 -8.70
N ILE A 15 -1.74 13.22 -9.96
CA ILE A 15 -2.86 13.26 -10.92
C ILE A 15 -3.42 11.86 -11.15
N ILE A 16 -2.56 10.86 -11.38
CA ILE A 16 -2.98 9.46 -11.58
C ILE A 16 -3.74 8.95 -10.35
N ALA A 17 -3.22 9.20 -9.15
CA ALA A 17 -3.88 8.79 -7.91
C ALA A 17 -5.27 9.44 -7.75
N LEU A 18 -5.41 10.71 -8.11
CA LEU A 18 -6.68 11.43 -8.07
C LEU A 18 -7.68 10.89 -9.09
N VAL A 19 -7.24 10.59 -10.31
CA VAL A 19 -8.07 9.97 -11.34
C VAL A 19 -8.54 8.59 -10.89
N ILE A 20 -7.65 7.77 -10.33
CA ILE A 20 -8.00 6.43 -9.85
C ILE A 20 -8.99 6.52 -8.68
N LEU A 21 -8.81 7.45 -7.74
CA LEU A 21 -9.80 7.69 -6.68
C LEU A 21 -11.17 8.05 -7.27
N ALA A 22 -11.23 8.96 -8.23
CA ALA A 22 -12.47 9.37 -8.87
C ALA A 22 -13.14 8.22 -9.62
N VAL A 23 -12.38 7.44 -10.40
CA VAL A 23 -12.88 6.28 -11.15
C VAL A 23 -13.39 5.19 -10.21
N ASN A 24 -12.59 4.80 -9.21
CA ASN A 24 -12.97 3.76 -8.25
C ASN A 24 -14.24 4.14 -7.50
N THR A 25 -14.34 5.40 -7.06
CA THR A 25 -15.51 5.90 -6.33
C THR A 25 -16.74 5.97 -7.25
N ALA A 26 -16.59 6.47 -8.48
CA ALA A 26 -17.68 6.57 -9.45
C ALA A 26 -18.22 5.20 -9.87
N VAL A 27 -17.32 4.25 -10.17
CA VAL A 27 -17.71 2.88 -10.55
C VAL A 27 -18.40 2.16 -9.40
N PHE A 28 -17.88 2.31 -8.18
CA PHE A 28 -18.51 1.71 -6.99
C PHE A 28 -19.91 2.30 -6.76
N LEU A 29 -20.06 3.62 -6.77
CA LEU A 29 -21.34 4.30 -6.58
C LEU A 29 -22.36 3.93 -7.66
N TYR A 30 -21.93 3.88 -8.93
CA TYR A 30 -22.79 3.46 -10.03
C TYR A 30 -23.35 2.04 -9.81
N ASN A 31 -22.49 1.07 -9.49
CA ASN A 31 -22.91 -0.31 -9.26
C ASN A 31 -23.72 -0.47 -7.97
N PHE A 32 -23.45 0.36 -6.95
CA PHE A 32 -24.25 0.40 -5.73
C PHE A 32 -25.69 0.87 -5.99
N ILE A 33 -25.86 1.99 -6.71
CA ILE A 33 -27.18 2.53 -7.08
C ILE A 33 -27.93 1.57 -8.01
N ALA A 34 -27.21 0.91 -8.93
CA ALA A 34 -27.80 -0.09 -9.84
C ALA A 34 -28.17 -1.42 -9.16
N GLY A 35 -27.84 -1.62 -7.87
CA GLY A 35 -28.09 -2.87 -7.17
C GLY A 35 -27.24 -4.05 -7.63
N ASN A 36 -26.11 -3.78 -8.30
CA ASN A 36 -25.20 -4.75 -8.89
C ASN A 36 -24.09 -5.20 -7.95
N ILE A 37 -24.22 -4.98 -6.63
CA ILE A 37 -23.21 -5.39 -5.64
C ILE A 37 -23.64 -6.70 -5.01
N ALA A 38 -22.78 -7.72 -5.12
CA ALA A 38 -22.94 -9.00 -4.44
C ALA A 38 -22.19 -8.95 -3.09
N VAL A 39 -22.94 -8.94 -2.00
CA VAL A 39 -22.35 -9.07 -0.67
C VAL A 39 -22.03 -10.55 -0.44
N PRO A 40 -20.78 -10.94 -0.17
CA PRO A 40 -20.42 -12.34 0.10
C PRO A 40 -21.17 -12.85 1.32
N SER A 41 -22.09 -13.83 1.12
CA SER A 41 -22.91 -14.42 2.18
C SER A 41 -22.15 -15.43 3.04
N ASP A 42 -21.03 -15.97 2.53
CA ASP A 42 -20.38 -17.16 3.10
C ASP A 42 -19.30 -16.85 4.14
N VAL A 43 -19.07 -15.57 4.43
CA VAL A 43 -18.08 -15.17 5.42
C VAL A 43 -18.70 -15.23 6.81
N ILE A 44 -18.64 -16.41 7.42
CA ILE A 44 -19.13 -16.62 8.80
C ILE A 44 -18.16 -15.95 9.78
N SER A 45 -18.61 -14.88 10.39
CA SER A 45 -17.89 -14.25 11.50
C SER A 45 -18.00 -15.10 12.77
N LYS A 46 -16.86 -15.62 13.24
CA LYS A 46 -16.77 -16.38 14.51
C LYS A 46 -16.63 -15.49 15.75
N SER A 47 -16.59 -14.16 15.59
CA SER A 47 -16.34 -13.25 16.72
C SER A 47 -17.63 -12.90 17.48
N SER A 48 -17.57 -13.05 18.81
CA SER A 48 -18.65 -12.64 19.72
C SER A 48 -18.72 -11.12 19.93
N PHE A 49 -17.63 -10.40 19.64
CA PHE A 49 -17.56 -8.94 19.80
C PHE A 49 -18.08 -8.23 18.55
N PRO A 50 -19.08 -7.31 18.67
CA PRO A 50 -19.69 -6.65 17.52
C PRO A 50 -18.68 -5.85 16.68
N LEU A 51 -17.70 -5.20 17.30
CA LEU A 51 -16.67 -4.42 16.60
C LEU A 51 -15.64 -5.25 15.83
N LEU A 52 -15.50 -6.54 16.17
CA LEU A 52 -14.61 -7.50 15.50
C LEU A 52 -15.36 -8.42 14.53
N ARG A 53 -16.68 -8.26 14.47
CA ARG A 53 -17.52 -9.02 13.52
C ARG A 53 -17.21 -8.56 12.08
N TYR A 54 -17.28 -9.51 11.16
CA TYR A 54 -17.19 -9.18 9.74
C TYR A 54 -18.25 -8.16 9.34
N ASP A 55 -17.79 -7.11 8.67
CA ASP A 55 -18.64 -6.07 8.11
C ASP A 55 -18.15 -5.70 6.71
N PHE A 56 -18.95 -6.01 5.71
CA PHE A 56 -18.67 -5.74 4.31
C PHE A 56 -18.39 -4.25 4.04
N TRP A 57 -19.16 -3.36 4.69
CA TRP A 57 -19.00 -1.93 4.50
C TRP A 57 -17.66 -1.41 5.04
N SER A 58 -17.18 -1.99 6.12
CA SER A 58 -15.84 -1.68 6.65
C SER A 58 -14.73 -2.11 5.70
N VAL A 59 -14.92 -3.20 4.97
CA VAL A 59 -13.95 -3.63 3.92
C VAL A 59 -13.93 -2.61 2.78
N ILE A 60 -15.09 -2.22 2.27
CA ILE A 60 -15.18 -1.20 1.21
C ILE A 60 -14.60 0.15 1.69
N ALA A 61 -14.95 0.56 2.91
CA ALA A 61 -14.39 1.77 3.52
C ALA A 61 -12.86 1.73 3.62
N SER A 62 -12.28 0.55 3.94
CA SER A 62 -10.82 0.39 3.99
C SER A 62 -10.15 0.61 2.63
N VAL A 63 -10.76 0.13 1.54
CA VAL A 63 -10.25 0.32 0.19
C VAL A 63 -10.34 1.79 -0.25
N ILE A 64 -11.48 2.43 0.05
CA ILE A 64 -11.66 3.87 -0.25
C ILE A 64 -10.69 4.71 0.58
N ALA A 65 -10.51 4.38 1.87
CA ALA A 65 -9.55 5.07 2.74
C ALA A 65 -8.11 4.96 2.24
N ILE A 66 -7.69 3.79 1.70
CA ILE A 66 -6.39 3.63 1.06
C ILE A 66 -6.26 4.58 -0.15
N ASN A 67 -7.28 4.69 -0.99
CA ASN A 67 -7.27 5.62 -2.12
C ASN A 67 -7.11 7.08 -1.66
N ILE A 68 -7.90 7.50 -0.66
CA ILE A 68 -7.83 8.85 -0.08
C ILE A 68 -6.45 9.10 0.53
N TYR A 69 -5.93 8.12 1.26
CA TYR A 69 -4.61 8.18 1.87
C TYR A 69 -3.51 8.40 0.80
N VAL A 70 -3.53 7.66 -0.30
CA VAL A 70 -2.54 7.81 -1.39
C VAL A 70 -2.60 9.22 -1.98
N VAL A 71 -3.79 9.76 -2.24
CA VAL A 71 -3.95 11.14 -2.75
C VAL A 71 -3.43 12.17 -1.74
N ALA A 72 -3.81 12.04 -0.47
CA ALA A 72 -3.38 12.96 0.59
C ALA A 72 -1.86 12.96 0.76
N VAL A 73 -1.26 11.76 0.84
CA VAL A 73 0.19 11.63 1.05
C VAL A 73 0.97 12.08 -0.17
N SER A 74 0.53 11.76 -1.39
CA SER A 74 1.19 12.26 -2.61
C SER A 74 1.15 13.78 -2.71
N PHE A 75 0.06 14.43 -2.26
CA PHE A 75 -0.03 15.88 -2.15
C PHE A 75 0.97 16.45 -1.11
N ILE A 76 1.06 15.82 0.07
CA ILE A 76 2.03 16.21 1.11
C ILE A 76 3.46 16.09 0.58
N LEU A 77 3.79 15.00 -0.10
CA LEU A 77 5.12 14.81 -0.70
C LEU A 77 5.46 15.88 -1.72
N LEU A 78 4.50 16.27 -2.57
CA LEU A 78 4.68 17.36 -3.54
C LEU A 78 5.03 18.69 -2.86
N ARG A 79 4.33 19.04 -1.78
CA ARG A 79 4.50 20.31 -1.09
C ARG A 79 5.74 20.36 -0.20
N THR A 80 5.97 19.27 0.56
CA THR A 80 7.00 19.26 1.60
C THR A 80 8.40 19.01 1.03
N PHE A 81 8.51 18.18 -0.02
CA PHE A 81 9.82 17.76 -0.55
C PHE A 81 10.17 18.38 -1.91
N GLU A 82 9.55 19.49 -2.29
CA GLU A 82 9.77 20.14 -3.59
C GLU A 82 11.24 20.52 -3.83
N LYS A 83 11.94 20.99 -2.78
CA LYS A 83 13.31 21.51 -2.85
C LYS A 83 14.39 20.53 -2.39
N THR A 84 14.05 19.43 -1.74
CA THR A 84 14.99 18.49 -1.12
C THR A 84 15.40 17.35 -2.06
N GLN A 85 16.63 16.83 -1.96
CA GLN A 85 17.10 15.68 -2.76
C GLN A 85 16.90 14.34 -2.05
N ALA A 86 15.75 14.14 -1.39
CA ALA A 86 15.47 12.91 -0.66
C ALA A 86 15.18 11.73 -1.61
N THR A 87 16.04 10.72 -1.62
CA THR A 87 15.87 9.47 -2.40
C THR A 87 14.77 8.61 -1.81
N GLU A 88 14.56 8.69 -0.50
CA GLU A 88 13.50 7.99 0.25
C GLU A 88 12.11 8.32 -0.29
N VAL A 89 11.88 9.56 -0.71
CA VAL A 89 10.60 9.99 -1.30
C VAL A 89 10.24 9.16 -2.53
N PHE A 90 11.25 8.78 -3.32
CA PHE A 90 11.02 8.00 -4.54
C PHE A 90 10.56 6.56 -4.23
N PHE A 91 11.24 5.88 -3.32
CA PHE A 91 10.83 4.55 -2.86
C PHE A 91 9.49 4.58 -2.12
N PHE A 92 9.20 5.69 -1.42
CA PHE A 92 7.90 5.89 -0.81
C PHE A 92 6.78 6.04 -1.87
N LEU A 93 7.04 6.67 -3.02
CA LEU A 93 6.10 6.67 -4.14
C LEU A 93 5.88 5.27 -4.72
N VAL A 94 6.91 4.43 -4.78
CA VAL A 94 6.75 3.03 -5.19
C VAL A 94 5.86 2.27 -4.20
N PHE A 95 6.00 2.55 -2.89
CA PHE A 95 5.07 2.03 -1.89
C PHE A 95 3.64 2.54 -2.11
N LEU A 96 3.43 3.83 -2.39
CA LEU A 96 2.10 4.36 -2.72
C LEU A 96 1.52 3.72 -3.99
N THR A 97 2.37 3.37 -4.98
CA THR A 97 1.95 2.63 -6.17
C THR A 97 1.40 1.25 -5.80
N SER A 98 2.02 0.56 -4.84
CA SER A 98 1.49 -0.72 -4.35
C SER A 98 0.10 -0.57 -3.73
N LEU A 99 -0.14 0.53 -3.00
CA LEU A 99 -1.45 0.81 -2.43
C LEU A 99 -2.51 1.06 -3.52
N ILE A 100 -2.15 1.75 -4.62
CA ILE A 100 -3.05 1.93 -5.77
C ILE A 100 -3.43 0.58 -6.38
N PHE A 101 -2.47 -0.32 -6.56
CA PHE A 101 -2.75 -1.67 -7.09
C PHE A 101 -3.70 -2.45 -6.18
N ASP A 102 -3.55 -2.32 -4.86
CA ASP A 102 -4.43 -2.96 -3.89
C ASP A 102 -5.89 -2.48 -3.99
N THR A 103 -6.12 -1.23 -4.39
CA THR A 103 -7.49 -0.69 -4.51
C THR A 103 -8.32 -1.34 -5.60
N SER A 104 -7.70 -2.10 -6.53
CA SER A 104 -8.41 -2.85 -7.57
C SER A 104 -9.40 -3.89 -7.01
N ARG A 105 -9.24 -4.34 -5.77
CA ARG A 105 -10.17 -5.25 -5.11
C ARG A 105 -11.58 -4.67 -4.90
N ILE A 106 -11.77 -3.35 -5.08
CA ILE A 106 -13.10 -2.71 -5.03
C ILE A 106 -14.05 -3.22 -6.12
N TYR A 107 -13.51 -3.76 -7.20
CA TYR A 107 -14.30 -4.30 -8.32
C TYR A 107 -14.80 -5.73 -8.08
N ILE A 108 -14.24 -6.46 -7.11
CA ILE A 108 -14.59 -7.87 -6.85
C ILE A 108 -16.06 -8.07 -6.49
N PRO A 109 -16.70 -7.23 -5.64
CA PRO A 109 -18.12 -7.42 -5.31
C PRO A 109 -19.10 -7.04 -6.42
N VAL A 110 -18.64 -6.56 -7.58
CA VAL A 110 -19.52 -6.25 -8.71
C VAL A 110 -20.00 -7.56 -9.35
N ARG A 111 -21.33 -7.77 -9.41
CA ARG A 111 -21.96 -9.03 -9.85
C ARG A 111 -21.41 -9.58 -11.16
N GLY A 112 -21.29 -8.80 -12.20
CA GLY A 112 -20.78 -9.26 -13.50
C GLY A 112 -19.32 -9.72 -13.47
N ILE A 113 -18.58 -9.42 -12.42
CA ILE A 113 -17.17 -9.82 -12.24
C ILE A 113 -17.05 -11.03 -11.32
N SER A 114 -17.82 -11.08 -10.22
CA SER A 114 -17.74 -12.15 -9.23
C SER A 114 -18.36 -13.48 -9.66
N GLU A 115 -19.35 -13.44 -10.55
CA GLU A 115 -20.12 -14.61 -10.98
C GLU A 115 -19.54 -15.29 -12.22
N SER A 116 -18.66 -14.63 -12.96
CA SER A 116 -18.04 -15.17 -14.16
C SER A 116 -16.59 -15.56 -13.89
N PHE A 117 -16.16 -16.71 -14.46
CA PHE A 117 -14.76 -17.08 -14.65
C PHE A 117 -14.12 -16.05 -15.61
N SER A 118 -14.01 -14.81 -15.18
CA SER A 118 -13.60 -13.75 -16.07
C SER A 118 -12.09 -13.54 -15.97
N TYR A 119 -11.46 -13.30 -17.10
CA TYR A 119 -10.10 -12.80 -17.17
C TYR A 119 -9.89 -11.58 -16.25
N THR A 120 -10.93 -10.78 -16.07
CA THR A 120 -10.96 -9.63 -15.17
C THR A 120 -10.62 -10.00 -13.72
N LEU A 121 -11.19 -11.11 -13.21
CA LEU A 121 -10.94 -11.57 -11.84
C LEU A 121 -9.49 -12.03 -11.65
N ILE A 122 -8.92 -12.70 -12.67
CA ILE A 122 -7.51 -13.10 -12.67
C ILE A 122 -6.61 -11.84 -12.65
N HIS A 123 -6.90 -10.85 -13.48
CA HIS A 123 -6.12 -9.61 -13.51
C HIS A 123 -6.20 -8.82 -12.20
N ILE A 124 -7.38 -8.75 -11.58
CA ILE A 124 -7.54 -8.14 -10.25
C ILE A 124 -6.72 -8.93 -9.22
N GLY A 125 -6.77 -10.27 -9.26
CA GLY A 125 -5.98 -11.12 -8.38
C GLY A 125 -4.47 -10.90 -8.54
N ASN A 126 -3.97 -10.85 -9.77
CA ASN A 126 -2.56 -10.57 -10.05
C ASN A 126 -2.16 -9.18 -9.59
N LEU A 127 -3.02 -8.17 -9.78
CA LEU A 127 -2.75 -6.81 -9.36
C LEU A 127 -2.70 -6.66 -7.83
N THR A 128 -3.61 -7.30 -7.10
CA THR A 128 -3.59 -7.34 -5.64
C THR A 128 -2.40 -8.15 -5.11
N LEU A 129 -1.98 -9.20 -5.80
CA LEU A 129 -0.77 -9.94 -5.46
C LEU A 129 0.50 -9.10 -5.71
N ALA A 130 0.55 -8.37 -6.85
CA ALA A 130 1.62 -7.41 -7.11
C ALA A 130 1.72 -6.36 -6.01
N ALA A 131 0.59 -5.82 -5.54
CA ALA A 131 0.55 -4.89 -4.42
C ALA A 131 1.18 -5.48 -3.15
N ARG A 132 0.82 -6.71 -2.82
CA ARG A 132 1.34 -7.43 -1.64
C ARG A 132 2.83 -7.69 -1.69
N LEU A 133 3.39 -7.91 -2.86
CA LEU A 133 4.83 -8.10 -3.05
C LEU A 133 5.56 -6.75 -3.11
N LEU A 134 4.99 -5.76 -3.81
CA LEU A 134 5.61 -4.48 -4.02
C LEU A 134 5.73 -3.66 -2.71
N ALA A 135 4.73 -3.73 -1.82
CA ALA A 135 4.74 -2.99 -0.57
C ALA A 135 5.98 -3.33 0.31
N PRO A 136 6.26 -4.59 0.68
CA PRO A 136 7.45 -4.92 1.46
C PRO A 136 8.75 -4.68 0.70
N ILE A 137 8.80 -4.93 -0.62
CA ILE A 137 9.98 -4.68 -1.45
C ILE A 137 10.32 -3.18 -1.46
N SER A 138 9.33 -2.31 -1.67
CA SER A 138 9.54 -0.86 -1.71
C SER A 138 9.94 -0.28 -0.36
N LEU A 139 9.35 -0.76 0.73
CA LEU A 139 9.72 -0.34 2.09
C LEU A 139 11.12 -0.84 2.48
N PHE A 140 11.51 -2.04 2.05
CA PHE A 140 12.88 -2.52 2.21
C PHE A 140 13.86 -1.69 1.38
N ALA A 141 13.55 -1.45 0.12
CA ALA A 141 14.37 -0.62 -0.77
C ALA A 141 14.55 0.81 -0.22
N LEU A 142 13.49 1.38 0.37
CA LEU A 142 13.52 2.68 1.01
C LEU A 142 14.55 2.75 2.15
N THR A 143 14.74 1.67 2.90
CA THR A 143 15.72 1.64 4.01
C THR A 143 17.10 1.22 3.56
N ALA A 144 17.22 0.34 2.55
CA ALA A 144 18.48 -0.23 2.10
C ALA A 144 19.24 0.67 1.13
N PHE A 145 18.53 1.40 0.23
CA PHE A 145 19.15 2.20 -0.83
C PHE A 145 19.25 3.70 -0.52
N CYS A 146 19.13 4.10 0.73
CA CYS A 146 19.27 5.50 1.15
C CYS A 146 20.71 6.01 1.25
N GLU A 147 21.70 5.13 1.12
CA GLU A 147 23.11 5.50 1.19
C GLU A 147 23.56 6.26 -0.08
N GLU A 148 24.55 7.15 0.08
CA GLU A 148 25.02 8.03 -1.00
C GLU A 148 25.50 7.28 -2.24
N GLU A 149 26.09 6.11 -2.05
CA GLU A 149 26.59 5.26 -3.13
C GLU A 149 25.47 4.79 -4.08
N PHE A 150 24.25 4.59 -3.58
CA PHE A 150 23.12 4.11 -4.37
C PHE A 150 22.25 5.23 -4.97
N ARG A 151 22.50 6.50 -4.62
CA ARG A 151 21.73 7.65 -5.12
C ARG A 151 21.77 7.78 -6.65
N GLN A 152 22.84 7.39 -7.31
CA GLN A 152 22.98 7.51 -8.75
C GLN A 152 22.07 6.56 -9.54
N GLN A 153 21.67 5.43 -8.94
CA GLN A 153 20.89 4.37 -9.59
C GLN A 153 19.45 4.25 -9.06
N THR A 154 18.94 5.25 -8.32
CA THR A 154 17.62 5.22 -7.70
C THR A 154 16.50 4.89 -8.70
N GLU A 155 16.54 5.46 -9.91
CA GLU A 155 15.55 5.22 -10.96
C GLU A 155 15.50 3.75 -11.39
N GLN A 156 16.68 3.16 -11.63
CA GLN A 156 16.81 1.76 -12.00
C GLN A 156 16.34 0.83 -10.89
N ASN A 157 16.72 1.11 -9.65
CA ASN A 157 16.31 0.31 -8.49
C ASN A 157 14.79 0.33 -8.28
N CYS A 158 14.12 1.48 -8.48
CA CYS A 158 12.66 1.57 -8.42
C CYS A 158 11.98 0.74 -9.52
N ILE A 159 12.49 0.81 -10.75
CA ILE A 159 11.97 0.02 -11.88
C ILE A 159 12.16 -1.48 -11.59
N ILE A 160 13.31 -1.89 -11.08
CA ILE A 160 13.59 -3.28 -10.70
C ILE A 160 12.61 -3.76 -9.63
N CYS A 161 12.34 -2.96 -8.58
CA CYS A 161 11.37 -3.32 -7.55
C CYS A 161 9.98 -3.59 -8.13
N ILE A 162 9.51 -2.72 -9.04
CA ILE A 162 8.20 -2.88 -9.69
C ILE A 162 8.20 -4.11 -10.60
N LEU A 163 9.23 -4.28 -11.43
CA LEU A 163 9.33 -5.42 -12.35
C LEU A 163 9.36 -6.76 -11.60
N VAL A 164 10.13 -6.86 -10.52
CA VAL A 164 10.20 -8.06 -9.68
C VAL A 164 8.84 -8.39 -9.08
N ALA A 165 8.14 -7.41 -8.51
CA ALA A 165 6.83 -7.63 -7.92
C ALA A 165 5.79 -8.08 -8.96
N VAL A 166 5.74 -7.41 -10.12
CA VAL A 166 4.81 -7.75 -11.22
C VAL A 166 5.16 -9.11 -11.82
N PHE A 167 6.44 -9.41 -12.04
CA PHE A 167 6.89 -10.70 -12.55
C PHE A 167 6.37 -11.84 -11.66
N PHE A 168 6.64 -11.79 -10.36
CA PHE A 168 6.16 -12.83 -9.45
C PHE A 168 4.64 -12.89 -9.39
N ALA A 169 3.94 -11.75 -9.45
CA ALA A 169 2.49 -11.71 -9.43
C ALA A 169 1.85 -12.38 -10.65
N VAL A 170 2.49 -12.29 -11.82
CA VAL A 170 2.00 -12.94 -13.06
C VAL A 170 2.26 -14.45 -13.07
N PHE A 171 3.40 -14.89 -12.50
CA PHE A 171 3.78 -16.30 -12.50
C PHE A 171 3.17 -17.12 -11.37
N LEU A 172 2.79 -16.50 -10.25
CA LEU A 172 2.15 -17.20 -9.15
C LEU A 172 0.69 -17.52 -9.50
N PRO A 173 0.25 -18.79 -9.28
CA PRO A 173 -1.12 -19.17 -9.59
C PRO A 173 -2.12 -18.48 -8.67
N VAL A 174 -3.16 -17.89 -9.25
CA VAL A 174 -4.27 -17.24 -8.55
C VAL A 174 -5.48 -18.17 -8.56
N ASN A 175 -6.09 -18.38 -7.38
CA ASN A 175 -7.30 -19.18 -7.25
C ASN A 175 -8.53 -18.25 -7.13
N THR A 176 -9.19 -18.01 -8.23
CA THR A 176 -10.37 -17.12 -8.32
C THR A 176 -11.63 -17.69 -7.66
N ALA A 177 -11.65 -18.99 -7.35
CA ALA A 177 -12.78 -19.60 -6.67
C ALA A 177 -12.86 -19.27 -5.17
N ILE A 178 -11.78 -18.76 -4.57
CA ILE A 178 -11.72 -18.46 -3.15
C ILE A 178 -11.44 -16.97 -2.97
N ILE A 179 -12.45 -16.24 -2.51
CA ILE A 179 -12.36 -14.81 -2.16
C ILE A 179 -12.32 -14.71 -0.63
N GLY A 180 -11.31 -14.03 -0.12
CA GLY A 180 -11.14 -13.81 1.31
C GLY A 180 -12.10 -12.73 1.87
N PRO A 181 -12.21 -12.64 3.20
CA PRO A 181 -13.10 -11.67 3.85
C PRO A 181 -12.71 -10.20 3.58
N ASN A 182 -11.49 -9.95 3.19
CA ASN A 182 -10.97 -8.62 2.82
C ASN A 182 -11.06 -8.35 1.30
N LEU A 183 -11.89 -9.09 0.58
CA LEU A 183 -12.04 -9.05 -0.88
C LEU A 183 -10.73 -9.36 -1.64
N CYS A 184 -9.80 -10.07 -1.04
CA CYS A 184 -8.63 -10.55 -1.76
C CYS A 184 -8.87 -11.94 -2.33
N ILE A 185 -8.46 -12.13 -3.57
CA ILE A 185 -8.47 -13.43 -4.22
C ILE A 185 -7.34 -14.27 -3.62
N SER A 186 -7.62 -15.55 -3.37
CA SER A 186 -6.62 -16.46 -2.87
C SER A 186 -5.58 -16.77 -3.96
N TYR A 187 -4.33 -16.96 -3.56
CA TYR A 187 -3.24 -17.32 -4.47
C TYR A 187 -2.47 -18.51 -3.95
N GLY A 188 -1.87 -19.24 -4.87
CA GLY A 188 -0.99 -20.35 -4.53
C GLY A 188 0.22 -19.87 -3.75
N PHE A 189 0.77 -20.77 -2.92
CA PHE A 189 1.92 -20.44 -2.07
C PHE A 189 1.71 -19.24 -1.11
N GLY A 190 0.47 -18.94 -0.73
CA GLY A 190 0.13 -17.78 0.11
C GLY A 190 0.94 -17.69 1.40
N LYS A 191 1.24 -18.83 2.05
CA LYS A 191 2.10 -18.87 3.25
C LYS A 191 3.54 -18.44 2.95
N MET A 192 4.09 -18.81 1.79
CA MET A 192 5.45 -18.42 1.38
C MET A 192 5.52 -16.92 1.06
N VAL A 193 4.53 -16.40 0.34
CA VAL A 193 4.43 -14.97 0.05
C VAL A 193 4.33 -14.15 1.34
N HIS A 194 3.51 -14.60 2.28
CA HIS A 194 3.39 -13.95 3.58
C HIS A 194 4.70 -14.02 4.38
N GLY A 195 5.35 -15.18 4.42
CA GLY A 195 6.66 -15.35 5.08
C GLY A 195 7.73 -14.44 4.46
N PHE A 196 7.81 -14.39 3.13
CA PHE A 196 8.71 -13.48 2.42
C PHE A 196 8.46 -12.00 2.76
N SER A 197 7.20 -11.59 2.74
CA SER A 197 6.83 -10.22 3.11
C SER A 197 7.22 -9.88 4.55
N MET A 198 7.01 -10.80 5.51
CA MET A 198 7.41 -10.62 6.91
C MET A 198 8.92 -10.47 7.07
N VAL A 199 9.71 -11.30 6.37
CA VAL A 199 11.18 -11.19 6.39
C VAL A 199 11.64 -9.84 5.89
N LEU A 200 11.05 -9.34 4.79
CA LEU A 200 11.39 -8.02 4.24
C LEU A 200 11.00 -6.87 5.20
N TYR A 201 9.84 -6.95 5.86
CA TYR A 201 9.43 -5.95 6.85
C TYR A 201 10.38 -5.93 8.05
N ILE A 202 10.74 -7.11 8.58
CA ILE A 202 11.70 -7.21 9.69
C ILE A 202 13.05 -6.65 9.25
N ALA A 203 13.55 -7.05 8.08
CA ALA A 203 14.81 -6.54 7.54
C ALA A 203 14.80 -5.01 7.39
N SER A 204 13.67 -4.42 6.88
CA SER A 204 13.51 -2.97 6.74
C SER A 204 13.63 -2.24 8.07
N VAL A 205 12.91 -2.73 9.10
CA VAL A 205 12.93 -2.12 10.44
C VAL A 205 14.31 -2.25 11.07
N MET A 206 14.95 -3.42 10.95
CA MET A 206 16.29 -3.66 11.49
C MET A 206 17.34 -2.78 10.83
N THR A 207 17.30 -2.63 9.49
CA THR A 207 18.22 -1.73 8.75
C THR A 207 18.06 -0.29 9.24
N LEU A 208 16.83 0.18 9.37
CA LEU A 208 16.55 1.53 9.86
C LEU A 208 16.97 1.71 11.32
N PHE A 209 16.73 0.71 12.16
CA PHE A 209 17.13 0.73 13.57
C PHE A 209 18.65 0.78 13.75
N ILE A 210 19.40 -0.01 12.98
CA ILE A 210 20.87 -0.02 13.03
C ILE A 210 21.43 1.33 12.59
N ARG A 211 20.88 1.89 11.51
CA ARG A 211 21.28 3.21 11.01
C ARG A 211 21.01 4.31 12.03
N ASN A 212 19.89 4.21 12.72
CA ASN A 212 19.39 5.23 13.63
C ASN A 212 19.82 5.06 15.10
N LYS A 213 20.68 4.08 15.41
CA LYS A 213 21.05 3.74 16.80
C LYS A 213 21.76 4.87 17.56
N LYS A 214 22.39 5.80 16.85
CA LYS A 214 23.24 6.85 17.48
C LYS A 214 22.45 8.05 18.00
N ASP A 215 21.22 8.30 17.51
CA ASP A 215 20.45 9.50 17.82
C ASP A 215 19.02 9.18 18.27
N SER A 216 18.59 9.72 19.43
CA SER A 216 17.23 9.56 19.94
C SER A 216 16.16 10.13 18.98
N PHE A 217 16.51 11.19 18.26
CA PHE A 217 15.69 11.79 17.21
C PHE A 217 15.38 10.81 16.07
N SER A 218 16.34 10.01 15.72
CA SER A 218 16.29 9.00 14.68
C SER A 218 15.47 7.77 15.08
N GLN A 219 15.38 7.45 16.38
CA GLN A 219 14.53 6.34 16.88
C GLN A 219 13.04 6.61 16.68
N ILE A 220 12.59 7.86 16.79
CA ILE A 220 11.21 8.25 16.54
C ILE A 220 10.85 8.01 15.07
N ASN A 221 11.80 8.24 14.15
CA ASN A 221 11.61 7.94 12.73
C ASN A 221 11.39 6.43 12.48
N THR A 222 12.17 5.58 13.15
CA THR A 222 12.00 4.12 13.10
C THR A 222 10.64 3.69 13.64
N ALA A 223 10.17 4.30 14.75
CA ALA A 223 8.83 4.03 15.27
C ALA A 223 7.72 4.43 14.28
N GLY A 224 7.83 5.62 13.67
CA GLY A 224 6.90 6.06 12.62
C GLY A 224 6.86 5.08 11.43
N PHE A 225 8.02 4.63 10.98
CA PHE A 225 8.13 3.64 9.90
C PHE A 225 7.50 2.28 10.27
N LEU A 226 7.72 1.81 11.49
CA LEU A 226 7.09 0.59 12.00
C LEU A 226 5.56 0.74 12.05
N MET A 227 5.06 1.90 12.47
CA MET A 227 3.62 2.20 12.45
C MET A 227 3.05 2.17 11.02
N ILE A 228 3.78 2.61 10.00
CA ILE A 228 3.35 2.50 8.59
C ILE A 228 3.18 1.03 8.21
N ILE A 229 4.15 0.17 8.52
CA ILE A 229 4.08 -1.27 8.23
C ILE A 229 2.88 -1.91 8.92
N ILE A 230 2.72 -1.69 10.21
CA ILE A 230 1.63 -2.27 11.00
C ILE A 230 0.28 -1.75 10.50
N GLY A 231 0.14 -0.42 10.36
CA GLY A 231 -1.09 0.22 9.92
C GLY A 231 -1.53 -0.25 8.53
N TYR A 232 -0.59 -0.36 7.58
CA TYR A 232 -0.86 -0.92 6.25
C TYR A 232 -1.37 -2.36 6.33
N ASN A 233 -0.68 -3.25 7.07
CA ASN A 233 -1.07 -4.65 7.17
C ASN A 233 -2.43 -4.82 7.86
N ILE A 234 -2.75 -4.03 8.88
CA ILE A 234 -4.07 -4.03 9.53
C ILE A 234 -5.13 -3.56 8.54
N LEU A 235 -4.93 -2.44 7.86
CA LEU A 235 -5.90 -1.86 6.93
C LEU A 235 -6.13 -2.76 5.71
N PHE A 236 -5.08 -3.40 5.21
CA PHE A 236 -5.16 -4.37 4.12
C PHE A 236 -5.98 -5.62 4.51
N SER A 237 -5.79 -6.11 5.72
CA SER A 237 -6.51 -7.28 6.24
C SER A 237 -7.84 -6.92 6.92
N ALA A 238 -8.22 -5.63 6.94
CA ALA A 238 -9.42 -5.18 7.62
C ALA A 238 -10.67 -5.87 7.08
N SER A 239 -11.39 -6.51 7.96
CA SER A 239 -12.69 -7.15 7.70
C SER A 239 -13.76 -6.72 8.72
N SER A 240 -13.42 -5.78 9.60
CA SER A 240 -14.25 -5.30 10.70
C SER A 240 -14.05 -3.80 10.93
N ILE A 241 -14.99 -3.18 11.62
CA ILE A 241 -14.95 -1.75 11.96
C ILE A 241 -13.69 -1.43 12.79
N ALA A 242 -13.36 -2.28 13.76
CA ALA A 242 -12.16 -2.08 14.58
C ALA A 242 -10.85 -2.15 13.75
N GLY A 243 -10.76 -3.13 12.84
CA GLY A 243 -9.62 -3.26 11.94
C GLY A 243 -9.47 -2.05 11.02
N PHE A 244 -10.58 -1.58 10.44
CA PHE A 244 -10.61 -0.37 9.62
C PHE A 244 -10.14 0.87 10.41
N ALA A 245 -10.77 1.17 11.56
CA ALA A 245 -10.46 2.36 12.34
C ALA A 245 -9.02 2.36 12.86
N SER A 246 -8.56 1.24 13.45
CA SER A 246 -7.18 1.12 13.93
C SER A 246 -6.16 1.20 12.81
N GLY A 247 -6.42 0.56 11.66
CA GLY A 247 -5.55 0.59 10.50
C GLY A 247 -5.35 2.00 9.94
N VAL A 248 -6.45 2.77 9.78
CA VAL A 248 -6.38 4.17 9.31
C VAL A 248 -5.62 5.05 10.29
N MET A 249 -5.92 4.95 11.59
CA MET A 249 -5.26 5.76 12.62
C MET A 249 -3.75 5.48 12.69
N ILE A 250 -3.36 4.21 12.74
CA ILE A 250 -1.95 3.83 12.87
C ILE A 250 -1.17 4.20 11.59
N LEU A 251 -1.74 3.94 10.41
CA LEU A 251 -1.11 4.27 9.14
C LEU A 251 -0.90 5.78 8.99
N SER A 252 -1.93 6.58 9.25
CA SER A 252 -1.86 8.04 9.13
C SER A 252 -0.88 8.65 10.16
N ALA A 253 -0.96 8.24 11.41
CA ALA A 253 -0.05 8.71 12.46
C ALA A 253 1.41 8.34 12.13
N GLY A 254 1.65 7.08 11.74
CA GLY A 254 2.99 6.62 11.34
C GLY A 254 3.57 7.42 10.18
N THR A 255 2.74 7.72 9.17
CA THR A 255 3.17 8.50 8.00
C THR A 255 3.49 9.94 8.38
N VAL A 256 2.68 10.59 9.21
CA VAL A 256 2.95 11.96 9.67
C VAL A 256 4.27 12.00 10.45
N ILE A 257 4.47 11.09 11.40
CA ILE A 257 5.71 11.01 12.18
C ILE A 257 6.91 10.80 11.26
N TYR A 258 6.82 9.83 10.34
CA TYR A 258 7.91 9.50 9.42
C TYR A 258 8.26 10.68 8.50
N LEU A 259 7.27 11.29 7.82
CA LEU A 259 7.52 12.36 6.86
C LEU A 259 8.00 13.65 7.53
N VAL A 260 7.48 14.00 8.72
CA VAL A 260 7.95 15.17 9.48
C VAL A 260 9.41 14.97 9.89
N LYS A 261 9.78 13.79 10.39
CA LYS A 261 11.15 13.50 10.76
C LYS A 261 12.10 13.45 9.56
N LEU A 262 11.65 12.86 8.47
CA LEU A 262 12.40 12.84 7.22
C LEU A 262 12.65 14.28 6.70
N HIS A 263 11.63 15.13 6.71
CA HIS A 263 11.76 16.53 6.29
C HIS A 263 12.73 17.31 7.19
N GLN A 264 12.64 17.15 8.52
CA GLN A 264 13.56 17.76 9.47
C GLN A 264 15.01 17.34 9.23
N HIS A 265 15.24 16.04 8.94
CA HIS A 265 16.58 15.53 8.63
C HIS A 265 17.23 16.27 7.45
N TYR A 266 16.47 16.50 6.38
CA TYR A 266 16.97 17.21 5.19
C TYR A 266 17.10 18.72 5.36
N LEU A 267 16.37 19.36 6.27
CA LEU A 267 16.52 20.78 6.58
C LEU A 267 17.76 21.11 7.42
N TRP A 268 18.31 20.12 8.12
CA TRP A 268 19.51 20.31 8.97
C TRP A 268 20.82 19.98 8.21
N ILE A 269 20.73 19.48 7.00
CA ILE A 269 21.88 19.17 6.14
C ILE A 269 22.19 20.32 5.17
N ASP A 270 21.23 21.21 4.90
CA ASP A 270 21.43 22.45 4.15
C ASP A 270 21.78 23.60 5.10
#